data_a324a2a1383164fec8e5ea1d468e116c
#
_entry.id   a324a2a1383164fec8e5ea1d468e116c
#
_cell.length_a   1.000
_cell.length_b   1.000
_cell.length_c   1.000
_cell.angle_alpha   90.00
_cell.angle_beta   90.00
_cell.angle_gamma   90.00
#
_symmetry.space_group_name_H-M   'P 1'
#
loop_
_entity.id
_entity.type
_entity.pdbx_description
1 polymer ?
#
loop_
_entity_poly.entity_id
_entity_poly.type
_entity_poly.pdbx_seq_one_letter_code
_entity_poly.pdbx_strand_id
1 'polypeptide(L)'
;MRNTIYRQVTVSGRRMGRVRRWVYSLAAPTLLGLMRLWWRSCRIVAVVGEEHLDVVLARWPSFLPCYWHQHQLFCARYLLLQQQRRALRLGFLISPSVDGELGAMIVRRAGGFVIRGSSSHTGALALKAYFEALMREQVSPIITPDGPRGPRFKFKPGAILLAQMSGRPMLPLAYAASRAALVHWDRFVLPLPFARIAIAIGAPREVPRTLDAAAVAALQLEMQAALQAAFAAARSALVRAR
;
A
#
# COMPACT_ATOMS: atom_id res chain seq x y z
N MET A 1 -8.02 -2.49 -23.73
CA MET A 1 -7.46 -3.83 -23.44
C MET A 1 -8.11 -4.39 -22.18
N ARG A 2 -8.93 -5.44 -22.26
CA ARG A 2 -9.62 -6.07 -21.14
C ARG A 2 -8.59 -6.82 -20.28
N ASN A 3 -8.50 -6.46 -19.03
CA ASN A 3 -7.54 -6.93 -18.03
C ASN A 3 -7.58 -8.46 -17.89
N THR A 4 -6.65 -9.17 -18.51
CA THR A 4 -6.58 -10.66 -18.56
C THR A 4 -6.33 -11.26 -17.16
N ILE A 5 -5.73 -10.49 -16.25
CA ILE A 5 -5.50 -10.88 -14.84
C ILE A 5 -6.83 -11.05 -14.09
N TYR A 6 -7.89 -10.41 -14.54
CA TYR A 6 -9.23 -10.51 -13.95
C TYR A 6 -9.85 -11.92 -14.05
N ARG A 7 -9.44 -12.71 -15.04
CA ARG A 7 -10.01 -14.04 -15.30
C ARG A 7 -9.40 -15.18 -14.48
N GLN A 8 -8.18 -15.03 -13.98
CA GLN A 8 -7.45 -16.14 -13.37
C GLN A 8 -7.60 -16.26 -11.84
N VAL A 9 -8.12 -15.28 -11.12
CA VAL A 9 -8.15 -15.26 -9.65
C VAL A 9 -9.57 -15.17 -9.06
N THR A 10 -10.60 -15.22 -9.86
CA THR A 10 -11.98 -15.25 -9.37
C THR A 10 -12.42 -16.67 -9.00
N VAL A 11 -11.87 -17.22 -7.93
CA VAL A 11 -12.39 -18.43 -7.29
C VAL A 11 -13.13 -18.05 -6.01
N SER A 12 -14.13 -17.20 -6.11
CA SER A 12 -15.25 -17.27 -5.19
C SER A 12 -16.44 -17.71 -6.02
N GLY A 13 -16.93 -18.93 -5.78
CA GLY A 13 -18.12 -19.48 -6.45
C GLY A 13 -19.43 -18.72 -6.16
N ARG A 14 -19.34 -17.54 -5.54
CA ARG A 14 -20.48 -16.66 -5.28
C ARG A 14 -20.54 -15.57 -6.35
N ARG A 15 -21.47 -15.72 -7.28
CA ARG A 15 -21.80 -14.66 -8.24
C ARG A 15 -22.49 -13.51 -7.48
N MET A 16 -21.98 -12.29 -7.69
CA MET A 16 -22.63 -11.09 -7.16
C MET A 16 -23.99 -10.88 -7.83
N GLY A 17 -25.07 -10.88 -7.03
CA GLY A 17 -26.44 -10.63 -7.52
C GLY A 17 -26.59 -9.24 -8.16
N ARG A 18 -27.57 -9.09 -9.06
CA ARG A 18 -27.84 -7.82 -9.77
C ARG A 18 -28.08 -6.65 -8.82
N VAL A 19 -28.90 -6.86 -7.77
CA VAL A 19 -29.23 -5.84 -6.76
C VAL A 19 -27.95 -5.38 -6.05
N ARG A 20 -27.10 -6.31 -5.59
CA ARG A 20 -25.87 -5.98 -4.88
C ARG A 20 -24.88 -5.23 -5.78
N ARG A 21 -24.80 -5.58 -7.06
CA ARG A 21 -23.99 -4.84 -8.04
C ARG A 21 -24.48 -3.40 -8.18
N TRP A 22 -25.78 -3.20 -8.24
CA TRP A 22 -26.40 -1.87 -8.31
C TRP A 22 -26.10 -1.05 -7.06
N VAL A 23 -26.32 -1.63 -5.88
CA VAL A 23 -25.98 -0.99 -4.59
C VAL A 23 -24.50 -0.58 -4.54
N TYR A 24 -23.58 -1.46 -4.95
CA TYR A 24 -22.15 -1.17 -4.94
C TYR A 24 -21.76 -0.11 -5.97
N SER A 25 -22.45 -0.05 -7.11
CA SER A 25 -22.18 0.98 -8.13
C SER A 25 -22.53 2.38 -7.65
N LEU A 26 -23.51 2.51 -6.75
CA LEU A 26 -23.86 3.78 -6.10
C LEU A 26 -23.00 4.02 -4.85
N ALA A 27 -22.79 3.00 -4.03
CA ALA A 27 -22.02 3.13 -2.80
C ALA A 27 -20.54 3.49 -3.05
N ALA A 28 -19.91 2.92 -4.08
CA ALA A 28 -18.50 3.16 -4.34
C ALA A 28 -18.16 4.63 -4.62
N PRO A 29 -18.84 5.37 -5.52
CA PRO A 29 -18.57 6.78 -5.73
C PRO A 29 -18.91 7.63 -4.50
N THR A 30 -19.99 7.32 -3.77
CA THR A 30 -20.38 8.03 -2.55
C THR A 30 -19.32 7.88 -1.47
N LEU A 31 -18.88 6.66 -1.18
CA LEU A 31 -17.83 6.40 -0.20
C LEU A 31 -16.51 7.05 -0.60
N LEU A 32 -16.14 6.98 -1.88
CA LEU A 32 -14.95 7.67 -2.37
C LEU A 32 -15.08 9.19 -2.25
N GLY A 33 -16.26 9.75 -2.51
CA GLY A 33 -16.54 11.18 -2.32
C GLY A 33 -16.37 11.61 -0.86
N LEU A 34 -16.96 10.87 0.07
CA LEU A 34 -16.82 11.10 1.51
C LEU A 34 -15.36 10.96 1.97
N MET A 35 -14.66 9.95 1.49
CA MET A 35 -13.23 9.75 1.79
C MET A 35 -12.39 10.90 1.23
N ARG A 36 -12.66 11.39 0.03
CA ARG A 36 -11.97 12.56 -0.55
C ARG A 36 -12.24 13.84 0.24
N LEU A 37 -13.47 14.05 0.68
CA LEU A 37 -13.83 15.20 1.51
C LEU A 37 -13.09 15.14 2.85
N TRP A 38 -13.10 13.98 3.50
CA TRP A 38 -12.34 13.78 4.73
C TRP A 38 -10.83 13.94 4.53
N TRP A 39 -10.26 13.39 3.46
CA TRP A 39 -8.85 13.62 3.10
C TRP A 39 -8.52 15.10 2.88
N ARG A 40 -9.44 15.87 2.26
CA ARG A 40 -9.24 17.30 2.03
C ARG A 40 -9.28 18.12 3.31
N SER A 41 -10.03 17.68 4.31
CA SER A 41 -10.02 18.32 5.63
C SER A 41 -8.66 18.20 6.33
N CYS A 42 -7.90 17.16 6.07
CA CYS A 42 -6.56 16.96 6.65
C CYS A 42 -5.48 17.58 5.75
N ARG A 43 -4.51 18.25 6.35
CA ARG A 43 -3.41 18.93 5.62
C ARG A 43 -2.12 18.14 5.75
N ILE A 44 -1.48 17.80 4.63
CA ILE A 44 -0.09 17.34 4.63
C ILE A 44 0.77 18.60 4.81
N VAL A 45 1.42 18.70 5.96
CA VAL A 45 2.22 19.87 6.38
C VAL A 45 3.72 19.67 6.19
N ALA A 46 4.16 18.41 6.07
CA ALA A 46 5.56 18.08 5.84
C ALA A 46 5.67 16.75 5.08
N VAL A 47 6.65 16.66 4.19
CA VAL A 47 7.13 15.45 3.56
C VAL A 47 8.65 15.41 3.75
N VAL A 48 9.17 14.33 4.30
CA VAL A 48 10.61 14.13 4.56
C VAL A 48 11.09 12.94 3.75
N GLY A 49 12.25 13.07 3.09
CA GLY A 49 12.83 12.00 2.28
C GLY A 49 12.16 11.84 0.91
N GLU A 50 11.54 12.89 0.35
CA GLU A 50 10.90 12.83 -0.97
C GLU A 50 11.92 12.51 -2.08
N GLU A 51 13.20 12.90 -1.90
CA GLU A 51 14.31 12.54 -2.75
C GLU A 51 14.51 11.03 -2.93
N HIS A 52 14.15 10.23 -1.94
CA HIS A 52 14.17 8.76 -2.06
C HIS A 52 13.14 8.23 -3.07
N LEU A 53 11.99 8.88 -3.15
CA LEU A 53 10.99 8.56 -4.17
C LEU A 53 11.48 8.99 -5.56
N ASP A 54 12.14 10.15 -5.67
CA ASP A 54 12.71 10.63 -6.94
C ASP A 54 13.76 9.66 -7.49
N VAL A 55 14.67 9.19 -6.62
CA VAL A 55 15.67 8.18 -6.98
C VAL A 55 15.04 6.90 -7.50
N VAL A 56 13.99 6.42 -6.82
CA VAL A 56 13.32 5.18 -7.22
C VAL A 56 12.60 5.34 -8.56
N LEU A 57 11.90 6.44 -8.77
CA LEU A 57 11.18 6.71 -10.02
C LEU A 57 12.12 6.95 -11.21
N ALA A 58 13.32 7.47 -10.97
CA ALA A 58 14.32 7.67 -12.02
C ALA A 58 15.00 6.36 -12.46
N ARG A 59 15.14 5.38 -11.55
CA ARG A 59 15.93 4.16 -11.80
C ARG A 59 15.08 2.93 -12.15
N TRP A 60 13.83 2.86 -11.70
CA TRP A 60 12.99 1.68 -11.89
C TRP A 60 11.58 2.05 -12.39
N PRO A 61 11.03 1.27 -13.34
CA PRO A 61 9.67 1.49 -13.85
C PRO A 61 8.58 1.13 -12.83
N SER A 62 8.94 0.35 -11.79
CA SER A 62 8.07 -0.03 -10.68
C SER A 62 8.90 -0.38 -9.45
N PHE A 63 8.31 -0.33 -8.27
CA PHE A 63 8.96 -0.61 -6.98
C PHE A 63 7.92 -1.13 -5.96
N LEU A 64 8.36 -1.41 -4.74
CA LEU A 64 7.55 -1.95 -3.66
C LEU A 64 7.38 -0.90 -2.54
N PRO A 65 6.36 -0.02 -2.60
CA PRO A 65 6.05 0.83 -1.47
C PRO A 65 5.63 -0.02 -0.28
N CYS A 66 6.36 0.10 0.83
CA CYS A 66 6.14 -0.66 2.06
C CYS A 66 5.76 0.27 3.21
N TYR A 67 4.67 -0.03 3.90
CA TYR A 67 4.28 0.65 5.12
C TYR A 67 3.46 -0.28 6.04
N TRP A 68 3.46 -0.01 7.33
CA TRP A 68 2.62 -0.78 8.25
C TRP A 68 1.14 -0.65 7.91
N HIS A 69 0.37 -1.70 8.10
CA HIS A 69 -1.08 -1.71 7.84
C HIS A 69 -1.79 -0.51 8.50
N GLN A 70 -1.38 -0.14 9.71
CA GLN A 70 -1.90 1.03 10.40
C GLN A 70 -1.67 2.37 9.69
N HIS A 71 -0.67 2.47 8.80
CA HIS A 71 -0.32 3.70 8.06
C HIS A 71 -0.93 3.76 6.66
N GLN A 72 -1.87 2.86 6.34
CA GLN A 72 -2.39 2.72 4.97
C GLN A 72 -3.06 3.99 4.45
N LEU A 73 -3.85 4.69 5.25
CA LEU A 73 -4.71 5.78 4.76
C LEU A 73 -3.95 6.93 4.10
N PHE A 74 -2.93 7.45 4.76
CA PHE A 74 -2.23 8.62 4.25
C PHE A 74 -0.98 8.29 3.45
N CYS A 75 -0.35 7.13 3.66
CA CYS A 75 0.68 6.65 2.74
C CYS A 75 0.07 6.35 1.35
N ALA A 76 -1.07 5.65 1.29
CA ALA A 76 -1.76 5.39 0.03
C ALA A 76 -2.24 6.70 -0.64
N ARG A 77 -2.83 7.63 0.14
CA ARG A 77 -3.22 8.94 -0.39
C ARG A 77 -2.05 9.71 -0.99
N TYR A 78 -0.93 9.80 -0.26
CA TYR A 78 0.26 10.48 -0.73
C TYR A 78 0.75 9.90 -2.06
N LEU A 79 0.89 8.58 -2.14
CA LEU A 79 1.32 7.91 -3.35
C LEU A 79 0.33 8.09 -4.51
N LEU A 80 -0.98 8.08 -4.27
CA LEU A 80 -2.00 8.40 -5.29
C LEU A 80 -1.88 9.84 -5.79
N LEU A 81 -1.52 10.80 -4.95
CA LEU A 81 -1.24 12.17 -5.37
C LEU A 81 0.03 12.24 -6.22
N GLN A 82 1.07 11.48 -5.88
CA GLN A 82 2.29 11.37 -6.69
C GLN A 82 2.01 10.72 -8.04
N GLN A 83 1.16 9.68 -8.09
CA GLN A 83 0.73 9.05 -9.35
C GLN A 83 0.09 10.03 -10.34
N GLN A 84 -0.60 11.06 -9.85
CA GLN A 84 -1.21 12.08 -10.71
C GLN A 84 -0.18 13.04 -11.33
N ARG A 85 1.01 13.14 -10.75
CA ARG A 85 2.06 14.09 -11.12
C ARG A 85 3.27 13.45 -11.78
N ARG A 86 3.43 12.15 -11.63
CA ARG A 86 4.63 11.39 -11.99
C ARG A 86 4.25 10.11 -12.72
N ALA A 87 5.18 9.52 -13.45
CA ALA A 87 5.02 8.23 -14.13
C ALA A 87 5.02 7.06 -13.09
N LEU A 88 4.02 7.05 -12.22
CA LEU A 88 3.82 6.03 -11.18
C LEU A 88 2.47 5.34 -11.38
N ARG A 89 2.44 4.02 -11.29
CA ARG A 89 1.20 3.23 -11.30
C ARG A 89 1.14 2.41 -10.01
N LEU A 90 0.10 2.60 -9.21
CA LEU A 90 -0.06 1.95 -7.91
C LEU A 90 -1.03 0.79 -7.97
N GLY A 91 -0.65 -0.35 -7.38
CA GLY A 91 -1.46 -1.55 -7.27
C GLY A 91 -1.92 -1.83 -5.84
N PHE A 92 -3.16 -2.26 -5.69
CA PHE A 92 -3.76 -2.62 -4.42
C PHE A 92 -4.24 -4.06 -4.45
N LEU A 93 -3.80 -4.87 -3.49
CA LEU A 93 -4.28 -6.24 -3.33
C LEU A 93 -5.67 -6.23 -2.72
N ILE A 94 -6.63 -6.70 -3.48
CA ILE A 94 -8.03 -6.76 -3.06
C ILE A 94 -8.53 -8.20 -3.13
N SER A 95 -9.14 -8.67 -2.04
CA SER A 95 -9.74 -10.00 -1.99
C SER A 95 -10.67 -10.26 -3.18
N PRO A 96 -10.64 -11.48 -3.79
CA PRO A 96 -11.57 -11.84 -4.84
C PRO A 96 -13.00 -12.12 -4.33
N SER A 97 -13.29 -11.88 -3.06
CA SER A 97 -14.61 -12.03 -2.46
C SER A 97 -15.61 -10.98 -2.99
N VAL A 98 -16.90 -11.26 -2.79
CA VAL A 98 -17.99 -10.32 -3.13
C VAL A 98 -17.83 -9.00 -2.36
N ASP A 99 -17.41 -9.05 -1.10
CA ASP A 99 -17.20 -7.85 -0.29
C ASP A 99 -15.96 -7.06 -0.77
N GLY A 100 -14.93 -7.75 -1.26
CA GLY A 100 -13.76 -7.13 -1.89
C GLY A 100 -14.11 -6.37 -3.18
N GLU A 101 -15.24 -6.67 -3.83
CA GLU A 101 -15.62 -5.97 -5.06
C GLU A 101 -15.91 -4.49 -4.83
N LEU A 102 -16.53 -4.12 -3.71
CA LEU A 102 -16.74 -2.72 -3.35
C LEU A 102 -15.38 -1.98 -3.23
N GLY A 103 -14.42 -2.58 -2.52
CA GLY A 103 -13.06 -2.04 -2.42
C GLY A 103 -12.38 -1.91 -3.78
N ALA A 104 -12.53 -2.90 -4.65
CA ALA A 104 -12.00 -2.86 -6.01
C ALA A 104 -12.62 -1.74 -6.85
N MET A 105 -13.92 -1.49 -6.71
CA MET A 105 -14.59 -0.38 -7.39
C MET A 105 -14.10 0.97 -6.89
N ILE A 106 -13.87 1.13 -5.59
CA ILE A 106 -13.32 2.35 -4.98
C ILE A 106 -11.89 2.58 -5.49
N VAL A 107 -11.03 1.56 -5.43
CA VAL A 107 -9.62 1.66 -5.87
C VAL A 107 -9.53 2.05 -7.35
N ARG A 108 -10.31 1.42 -8.24
CA ARG A 108 -10.33 1.79 -9.67
C ARG A 108 -10.76 3.23 -9.89
N ARG A 109 -11.79 3.70 -9.17
CA ARG A 109 -12.26 5.09 -9.24
C ARG A 109 -11.27 6.10 -8.66
N ALA A 110 -10.43 5.66 -7.73
CA ALA A 110 -9.32 6.46 -7.20
C ALA A 110 -8.10 6.49 -8.14
N GLY A 111 -8.12 5.74 -9.24
CA GLY A 111 -7.01 5.64 -10.21
C GLY A 111 -6.02 4.52 -9.90
N GLY A 112 -6.26 3.70 -8.87
CA GLY A 112 -5.40 2.58 -8.52
C GLY A 112 -5.64 1.34 -9.38
N PHE A 113 -4.60 0.53 -9.57
CA PHE A 113 -4.67 -0.78 -10.21
C PHE A 113 -5.12 -1.83 -9.19
N VAL A 114 -6.06 -2.68 -9.57
CA VAL A 114 -6.57 -3.74 -8.67
C VAL A 114 -5.86 -5.05 -8.96
N ILE A 115 -5.09 -5.51 -7.99
CA ILE A 115 -4.48 -6.86 -7.98
C ILE A 115 -5.43 -7.76 -7.20
N ARG A 116 -5.92 -8.84 -7.82
CA ARG A 116 -6.82 -9.77 -7.15
C ARG A 116 -6.04 -10.88 -6.46
N GLY A 117 -6.25 -11.01 -5.15
CA GLY A 117 -5.58 -12.02 -4.36
C GLY A 117 -5.91 -11.90 -2.88
N SER A 118 -5.46 -12.89 -2.12
CA SER A 118 -5.56 -12.89 -0.66
C SER A 118 -4.23 -13.30 -0.07
N SER A 119 -3.63 -12.45 0.74
CA SER A 119 -2.40 -12.76 1.48
C SER A 119 -2.59 -13.84 2.55
N SER A 120 -3.84 -14.16 2.90
CA SER A 120 -4.16 -15.04 4.01
C SER A 120 -4.41 -16.49 3.62
N HIS A 121 -4.93 -16.74 2.42
CA HIS A 121 -5.36 -18.08 1.98
C HIS A 121 -4.57 -18.63 0.79
N THR A 122 -3.90 -17.75 0.04
CA THR A 122 -3.21 -18.11 -1.20
C THR A 122 -1.92 -17.29 -1.35
N GLY A 123 -1.05 -17.33 -0.36
CA GLY A 123 0.18 -16.52 -0.32
C GLY A 123 1.02 -16.62 -1.60
N ALA A 124 1.21 -17.84 -2.14
CA ALA A 124 1.93 -18.05 -3.39
C ALA A 124 1.22 -17.42 -4.60
N LEU A 125 -0.11 -17.53 -4.67
CA LEU A 125 -0.89 -16.90 -5.76
C LEU A 125 -0.88 -15.37 -5.65
N ALA A 126 -0.94 -14.83 -4.43
CA ALA A 126 -0.80 -13.39 -4.21
C ALA A 126 0.59 -12.90 -4.62
N LEU A 127 1.65 -13.64 -4.27
CA LEU A 127 3.02 -13.32 -4.67
C LEU A 127 3.19 -13.33 -6.19
N LYS A 128 2.61 -14.34 -6.87
CA LYS A 128 2.59 -14.41 -8.34
C LYS A 128 1.86 -13.19 -8.94
N ALA A 129 0.68 -12.84 -8.43
CA ALA A 129 -0.08 -11.69 -8.92
C ALA A 129 0.68 -10.37 -8.71
N TYR A 130 1.37 -10.21 -7.60
CA TYR A 130 2.26 -9.07 -7.36
C TYR A 130 3.43 -9.03 -8.33
N PHE A 131 4.08 -10.17 -8.57
CA PHE A 131 5.19 -10.27 -9.51
C PHE A 131 4.76 -9.92 -10.94
N GLU A 132 3.61 -10.42 -11.40
CA GLU A 132 3.05 -10.07 -12.71
C GLU A 132 2.74 -8.57 -12.81
N ALA A 133 2.15 -7.98 -11.78
CA ALA A 133 1.89 -6.53 -11.73
C ALA A 133 3.18 -5.71 -11.82
N LEU A 134 4.23 -6.10 -11.08
CA LEU A 134 5.54 -5.43 -11.11
C LEU A 134 6.22 -5.52 -12.47
N MET A 135 6.29 -6.73 -13.04
CA MET A 135 7.16 -7.00 -14.18
C MET A 135 6.47 -6.77 -15.53
N ARG A 136 5.18 -7.13 -15.65
CA ARG A 136 4.46 -7.03 -16.91
C ARG A 136 3.68 -5.73 -17.05
N GLU A 137 3.05 -5.29 -15.96
CA GLU A 137 2.18 -4.11 -15.98
C GLU A 137 2.91 -2.84 -15.52
N GLN A 138 4.16 -2.96 -15.03
CA GLN A 138 4.94 -1.87 -14.42
C GLN A 138 4.14 -1.13 -13.34
N VAL A 139 3.40 -1.90 -12.55
CA VAL A 139 2.60 -1.41 -11.43
C VAL A 139 3.37 -1.63 -10.14
N SER A 140 3.46 -0.62 -9.31
CA SER A 140 4.04 -0.66 -7.97
C SER A 140 3.01 -1.14 -6.96
N PRO A 141 3.02 -2.42 -6.53
CA PRO A 141 2.04 -2.94 -5.60
C PRO A 141 2.34 -2.46 -4.20
N ILE A 142 1.35 -1.92 -3.53
CA ILE A 142 1.45 -1.53 -2.14
C ILE A 142 1.56 -2.77 -1.26
N ILE A 143 2.56 -2.76 -0.38
CA ILE A 143 2.83 -3.85 0.56
C ILE A 143 2.61 -3.38 2.00
N THR A 144 1.76 -4.09 2.72
CA THR A 144 1.65 -3.98 4.19
C THR A 144 2.27 -5.24 4.80
N PRO A 145 3.56 -5.18 5.22
CA PRO A 145 4.33 -6.38 5.53
C PRO A 145 3.89 -7.12 6.80
N ASP A 146 3.21 -6.45 7.73
CA ASP A 146 2.56 -7.06 8.87
C ASP A 146 1.23 -7.76 8.50
N GLY A 147 0.60 -7.33 7.40
CA GLY A 147 -0.64 -7.88 6.88
C GLY A 147 -1.87 -7.60 7.76
N PRO A 148 -3.07 -7.97 7.30
CA PRO A 148 -4.32 -7.63 7.98
C PRO A 148 -4.57 -8.42 9.28
N ARG A 149 -3.78 -9.46 9.55
CA ARG A 149 -3.91 -10.32 10.74
C ARG A 149 -2.73 -10.17 11.71
N GLY A 150 -1.74 -9.34 11.39
CA GLY A 150 -0.55 -9.13 12.20
C GLY A 150 0.40 -10.34 12.31
N PRO A 151 1.21 -10.40 13.34
CA PRO A 151 1.29 -9.41 14.43
C PRO A 151 1.80 -8.05 13.96
N ARG A 152 1.32 -7.00 14.63
CA ARG A 152 1.67 -5.61 14.36
C ARG A 152 3.19 -5.40 14.40
N PHE A 153 3.70 -4.63 13.43
CA PHE A 153 5.12 -4.28 13.32
C PHE A 153 6.07 -5.47 13.10
N LYS A 154 5.56 -6.62 12.67
CA LYS A 154 6.39 -7.74 12.24
C LYS A 154 6.48 -7.76 10.72
N PHE A 155 7.70 -7.55 10.19
CA PHE A 155 7.93 -7.58 8.76
C PHE A 155 7.96 -9.04 8.26
N LYS A 156 6.97 -9.44 7.46
CA LYS A 156 6.87 -10.79 6.89
C LYS A 156 7.75 -10.93 5.65
N PRO A 157 8.29 -12.12 5.34
CA PRO A 157 9.27 -12.32 4.28
C PRO A 157 8.74 -12.08 2.85
N GLY A 158 7.41 -12.07 2.65
CA GLY A 158 6.81 -11.98 1.32
C GLY A 158 7.25 -10.78 0.49
N ALA A 159 7.48 -9.62 1.10
CA ALA A 159 7.99 -8.43 0.41
C ALA A 159 9.45 -8.60 -0.04
N ILE A 160 10.28 -9.24 0.80
CA ILE A 160 11.69 -9.53 0.50
C ILE A 160 11.78 -10.52 -0.67
N LEU A 161 11.01 -11.60 -0.60
CA LEU A 161 10.97 -12.60 -1.68
C LEU A 161 10.50 -11.96 -3.00
N LEU A 162 9.52 -11.07 -2.94
CA LEU A 162 9.05 -10.36 -4.13
C LEU A 162 10.11 -9.41 -4.69
N ALA A 163 10.82 -8.67 -3.83
CA ALA A 163 11.93 -7.80 -4.21
C ALA A 163 13.09 -8.61 -4.83
N GLN A 164 13.46 -9.73 -4.21
CA GLN A 164 14.48 -10.66 -4.71
C GLN A 164 14.14 -11.19 -6.11
N MET A 165 12.92 -11.69 -6.30
CA MET A 165 12.46 -12.27 -7.57
C MET A 165 12.36 -11.21 -8.68
N SER A 166 11.90 -10.00 -8.35
CA SER A 166 11.64 -8.94 -9.33
C SER A 166 12.84 -8.03 -9.59
N GLY A 167 13.83 -7.97 -8.68
CA GLY A 167 14.90 -6.98 -8.71
C GLY A 167 14.41 -5.55 -8.50
N ARG A 168 13.21 -5.38 -7.92
CA ARG A 168 12.64 -4.06 -7.62
C ARG A 168 12.90 -3.68 -6.17
N PRO A 169 13.26 -2.41 -5.88
CA PRO A 169 13.57 -1.99 -4.53
C PRO A 169 12.31 -1.90 -3.67
N MET A 170 12.47 -2.12 -2.39
CA MET A 170 11.47 -1.79 -1.36
C MET A 170 11.67 -0.33 -0.91
N LEU A 171 10.59 0.44 -0.85
CA LEU A 171 10.61 1.83 -0.38
C LEU A 171 9.78 1.93 0.91
N PRO A 172 10.41 2.16 2.09
CA PRO A 172 9.68 2.30 3.34
C PRO A 172 9.02 3.67 3.44
N LEU A 173 7.75 3.69 3.86
CA LEU A 173 6.97 4.90 4.11
C LEU A 173 6.26 4.82 5.46
N ALA A 174 6.02 5.99 6.05
CA ALA A 174 5.14 6.12 7.20
C ALA A 174 4.49 7.50 7.22
N TYR A 175 3.45 7.67 8.04
CA TYR A 175 2.91 8.99 8.34
C TYR A 175 2.63 9.15 9.83
N ALA A 176 2.59 10.41 10.28
CA ALA A 176 2.11 10.80 11.58
C ALA A 176 0.97 11.81 11.44
N ALA A 177 0.03 11.78 12.38
CA ALA A 177 -1.09 12.72 12.45
C ALA A 177 -1.11 13.45 13.78
N SER A 178 -1.44 14.75 13.77
CA SER A 178 -1.51 15.57 15.00
C SER A 178 -2.64 15.15 15.94
N ARG A 179 -3.72 14.59 15.38
CA ARG A 179 -4.87 14.02 16.10
C ARG A 179 -5.38 12.82 15.33
N ALA A 180 -5.53 11.68 16.00
CA ALA A 180 -6.04 10.47 15.40
C ALA A 180 -6.73 9.59 16.43
N ALA A 181 -7.77 8.86 16.01
CA ALA A 181 -8.26 7.70 16.70
C ALA A 181 -7.42 6.47 16.33
N LEU A 182 -7.18 5.59 17.29
CA LEU A 182 -6.49 4.32 17.08
C LEU A 182 -7.53 3.21 17.19
N VAL A 183 -7.79 2.52 16.08
CA VAL A 183 -8.85 1.52 15.99
C VAL A 183 -8.28 0.15 15.65
N HIS A 184 -9.00 -0.90 16.02
CA HIS A 184 -8.65 -2.30 15.80
C HIS A 184 -7.35 -2.78 16.48
N TRP A 185 -7.00 -4.05 16.24
CA TRP A 185 -5.88 -4.78 16.84
C TRP A 185 -4.51 -4.17 16.47
N ASP A 186 -4.39 -3.61 15.27
CA ASP A 186 -3.15 -3.00 14.74
C ASP A 186 -3.00 -1.53 15.16
N ARG A 187 -3.95 -0.99 15.93
CA ARG A 187 -4.03 0.43 16.27
C ARG A 187 -4.02 1.29 14.99
N PHE A 188 -4.84 0.90 14.03
CA PHE A 188 -5.00 1.60 12.76
C PHE A 188 -5.20 3.10 12.98
N VAL A 189 -4.33 3.89 12.38
CA VAL A 189 -4.32 5.34 12.59
C VAL A 189 -5.40 5.97 11.71
N LEU A 190 -6.46 6.45 12.34
CA LEU A 190 -7.55 7.18 11.69
C LEU A 190 -7.45 8.67 12.08
N PRO A 191 -6.83 9.54 11.24
CA PRO A 191 -6.73 10.95 11.54
C PRO A 191 -8.10 11.60 11.68
N LEU A 192 -8.26 12.45 12.67
CA LEU A 192 -9.50 13.24 12.82
C LEU A 192 -9.57 14.32 11.74
N PRO A 193 -10.76 14.80 11.38
CA PRO A 193 -10.91 15.94 10.48
C PRO A 193 -10.03 17.12 10.94
N PHE A 194 -9.44 17.84 9.98
CA PHE A 194 -8.52 18.96 10.18
C PHE A 194 -7.18 18.59 10.84
N ALA A 195 -6.85 17.31 10.93
CA ALA A 195 -5.54 16.88 11.41
C ALA A 195 -4.43 17.34 10.45
N ARG A 196 -3.28 17.72 11.02
CA ARG A 196 -2.03 17.91 10.28
C ARG A 196 -1.35 16.56 10.13
N ILE A 197 -0.80 16.31 8.95
CA ILE A 197 -0.18 15.05 8.57
C ILE A 197 1.26 15.33 8.15
N ALA A 198 2.20 14.55 8.63
CA ALA A 198 3.55 14.50 8.08
C ALA A 198 3.80 13.12 7.48
N ILE A 199 4.41 13.09 6.30
CA ILE A 199 4.84 11.88 5.60
C ILE A 199 6.36 11.75 5.73
N ALA A 200 6.85 10.54 5.89
CA ALA A 200 8.28 10.26 5.76
C ALA A 200 8.52 9.07 4.83
N ILE A 201 9.54 9.19 4.02
CA ILE A 201 9.98 8.21 3.04
C ILE A 201 11.43 7.87 3.39
N GLY A 202 11.68 6.61 3.72
CA GLY A 202 13.03 6.13 4.01
C GLY A 202 13.79 5.77 2.73
N ALA A 203 15.09 5.52 2.88
CA ALA A 203 15.95 5.12 1.76
C ALA A 203 15.46 3.82 1.11
N PRO A 204 15.49 3.72 -0.22
CA PRO A 204 15.11 2.50 -0.92
C PRO A 204 16.07 1.36 -0.59
N ARG A 205 15.53 0.15 -0.46
CA ARG A 205 16.31 -1.05 -0.21
C ARG A 205 16.25 -2.00 -1.39
N GLU A 206 17.37 -2.17 -2.07
CA GLU A 206 17.58 -3.22 -3.06
C GLU A 206 17.87 -4.55 -2.36
N VAL A 207 17.42 -5.65 -2.97
CA VAL A 207 17.56 -6.99 -2.42
C VAL A 207 18.43 -7.82 -3.37
N PRO A 208 19.50 -8.48 -2.88
CA PRO A 208 20.30 -9.38 -3.69
C PRO A 208 19.49 -10.50 -4.30
N ARG A 209 19.89 -10.99 -5.47
CA ARG A 209 19.20 -12.08 -6.17
C ARG A 209 19.33 -13.43 -5.47
N THR A 210 20.41 -13.62 -4.73
CA THR A 210 20.67 -14.82 -3.93
C THR A 210 20.66 -14.48 -2.46
N LEU A 211 19.79 -15.13 -1.70
CA LEU A 211 19.66 -14.97 -0.26
C LEU A 211 19.51 -16.36 0.37
N ASP A 212 20.20 -16.59 1.46
CA ASP A 212 19.90 -17.67 2.38
C ASP A 212 18.85 -17.26 3.42
N ALA A 213 18.43 -18.20 4.24
CA ALA A 213 17.41 -17.95 5.25
C ALA A 213 17.86 -16.91 6.30
N ALA A 214 19.15 -16.86 6.64
CA ALA A 214 19.71 -15.91 7.60
C ALA A 214 19.70 -14.48 7.02
N ALA A 215 20.08 -14.33 5.75
CA ALA A 215 20.03 -13.05 5.06
C ALA A 215 18.58 -12.52 4.91
N VAL A 216 17.61 -13.40 4.63
CA VAL A 216 16.19 -13.03 4.63
C VAL A 216 15.76 -12.53 6.01
N ALA A 217 16.12 -13.23 7.09
CA ALA A 217 15.79 -12.81 8.45
C ALA A 217 16.45 -11.46 8.83
N ALA A 218 17.70 -11.25 8.43
CA ALA A 218 18.40 -9.98 8.63
C ALA A 218 17.70 -8.82 7.90
N LEU A 219 17.32 -9.01 6.64
CA LEU A 219 16.57 -8.02 5.84
C LEU A 219 15.18 -7.73 6.43
N GLN A 220 14.52 -8.72 7.04
CA GLN A 220 13.25 -8.48 7.74
C GLN A 220 13.44 -7.51 8.91
N LEU A 221 14.48 -7.69 9.73
CA LEU A 221 14.79 -6.81 10.85
C LEU A 221 15.20 -5.42 10.37
N GLU A 222 16.01 -5.34 9.31
CA GLU A 222 16.43 -4.09 8.72
C GLU A 222 15.24 -3.27 8.17
N MET A 223 14.35 -3.90 7.41
CA MET A 223 13.15 -3.25 6.89
C MET A 223 12.16 -2.88 7.99
N GLN A 224 12.09 -3.68 9.04
CA GLN A 224 11.30 -3.34 10.24
C GLN A 224 11.85 -2.07 10.91
N ALA A 225 13.16 -1.99 11.09
CA ALA A 225 13.82 -0.79 11.63
C ALA A 225 13.64 0.43 10.72
N ALA A 226 13.76 0.26 9.41
CA ALA A 226 13.54 1.34 8.42
C ALA A 226 12.11 1.90 8.48
N LEU A 227 11.10 1.06 8.60
CA LEU A 227 9.71 1.50 8.75
C LEU A 227 9.47 2.21 10.08
N GLN A 228 10.11 1.78 11.16
CA GLN A 228 10.04 2.45 12.46
C GLN A 228 10.76 3.81 12.43
N ALA A 229 11.92 3.87 11.78
CA ALA A 229 12.67 5.12 11.58
C ALA A 229 11.87 6.12 10.75
N ALA A 230 11.23 5.68 9.66
CA ALA A 230 10.32 6.53 8.87
C ALA A 230 9.16 7.06 9.73
N PHE A 231 8.57 6.23 10.59
CA PHE A 231 7.52 6.70 11.50
C PHE A 231 8.02 7.72 12.51
N ALA A 232 9.21 7.51 13.10
CA ALA A 232 9.84 8.48 14.00
C ALA A 232 10.14 9.81 13.28
N ALA A 233 10.66 9.75 12.04
CA ALA A 233 10.91 10.93 11.21
C ALA A 233 9.62 11.71 10.91
N ALA A 234 8.53 11.01 10.55
CA ALA A 234 7.23 11.64 10.33
C ALA A 234 6.72 12.36 11.60
N ARG A 235 6.87 11.73 12.78
CA ARG A 235 6.49 12.36 14.06
C ARG A 235 7.31 13.61 14.35
N SER A 236 8.62 13.55 14.16
CA SER A 236 9.52 14.68 14.36
C SER A 236 9.21 15.83 13.39
N ALA A 237 8.94 15.52 12.12
CA ALA A 237 8.55 16.51 11.11
C ALA A 237 7.21 17.18 11.48
N LEU A 238 6.25 16.41 11.98
CA LEU A 238 4.96 16.93 12.42
C LEU A 238 5.08 17.91 13.60
N VAL A 239 6.00 17.68 14.50
CA VAL A 239 6.30 18.60 15.62
C VAL A 239 6.94 19.89 15.10
N ARG A 240 7.92 19.80 14.21
CA ARG A 240 8.60 20.98 13.63
C ARG A 240 7.71 21.83 12.74
N ALA A 241 6.68 21.27 12.13
CA ALA A 241 5.73 21.99 11.28
C ALA A 241 4.58 22.68 12.05
N ARG A 242 4.76 22.91 13.35
CA ARG A 242 3.79 23.60 14.20
C ARG A 242 3.66 25.08 13.83
#